data_871f43b8e0a06e04c74bf78048e60262
#
_entry.id   871f43b8e0a06e04c74bf78048e60262
#
_cell.length_a   1.000
_cell.length_b   1.000
_cell.length_c   1.000
_cell.angle_alpha   90.00
_cell.angle_beta   90.00
_cell.angle_gamma   90.00
#
_symmetry.space_group_name_H-M   'P 1'
#
loop_
_entity.id
_entity.type
_entity.pdbx_description
1 polymer ?
#
loop_
_entity_poly.entity_id
_entity_poly.type
_entity_poly.pdbx_seq_one_letter_code
_entity_poly.pdbx_strand_id
1 'polypeptide(L)'
;MKKKYLIFIITLFFSGLSFLNSQTNEEFLDSLSSEEKEKKSVLLDNVKYDASDSIIIDQKNNKITLYNNAKIEYGDIELTSGLIILDYKENIVTAGRIADSNGILSQYPTFKQGGNVVNPDSIKYNFDNQKALIWNSKSEENGMNILSSLTKKQNDSVYYLKDGKVTTGGNLMGDETEEADYFFKIRKGKLVPGGNIITGFTNLFVKNVPTPVGLPFAYFPSQQTKDSGFIIPNINESNQRGYSLQNGGFYLPLSEFLDLTV
;
A
#
# COMPACT_ATOMS: atom_id res chain seq x y z
N MET A 1 2.96 33.08 41.87
CA MET A 1 3.88 31.99 41.49
C MET A 1 3.34 30.91 40.56
N LYS A 2 2.03 30.91 40.18
CA LYS A 2 1.45 29.81 39.35
C LYS A 2 1.51 30.04 37.82
N LYS A 3 1.82 31.24 37.34
CA LYS A 3 1.91 31.53 35.89
C LYS A 3 3.25 31.17 35.22
N LYS A 4 4.33 31.00 35.98
CA LYS A 4 5.66 30.67 35.39
C LYS A 4 5.82 29.19 35.05
N TYR A 5 5.09 28.30 35.70
CA TYR A 5 5.16 26.86 35.41
C TYR A 5 4.37 26.45 34.16
N LEU A 6 3.32 27.20 33.83
CA LEU A 6 2.54 26.92 32.62
C LEU A 6 3.30 27.21 31.33
N ILE A 7 4.12 28.26 31.32
CA ILE A 7 4.96 28.63 30.17
C ILE A 7 6.11 27.61 30.00
N PHE A 8 6.63 27.06 31.09
CA PHE A 8 7.69 26.06 31.07
C PHE A 8 7.22 24.70 30.51
N ILE A 9 5.99 24.30 30.78
CA ILE A 9 5.39 23.07 30.24
C ILE A 9 5.11 23.21 28.75
N ILE A 10 4.65 24.37 28.27
CA ILE A 10 4.40 24.63 26.85
C ILE A 10 5.70 24.67 26.06
N THR A 11 6.79 25.24 26.62
CA THR A 11 8.11 25.24 25.95
C THR A 11 8.76 23.87 25.92
N LEU A 12 8.51 23.00 26.89
CA LEU A 12 9.03 21.62 26.88
C LEU A 12 8.30 20.74 25.84
N PHE A 13 7.02 21.03 25.60
CA PHE A 13 6.23 20.30 24.60
C PHE A 13 6.59 20.71 23.15
N PHE A 14 7.08 21.96 22.96
CA PHE A 14 7.45 22.49 21.64
C PHE A 14 8.88 22.14 21.22
N SER A 15 9.77 21.83 22.18
CA SER A 15 11.17 21.44 21.89
C SER A 15 11.32 19.98 21.46
N GLY A 16 10.30 19.14 21.63
CA GLY A 16 10.28 17.73 21.20
C GLY A 16 9.90 17.50 19.74
N LEU A 17 9.48 18.53 18.99
CA LEU A 17 8.98 18.38 17.61
C LEU A 17 10.03 18.55 16.51
N SER A 18 11.31 18.69 16.84
CA SER A 18 12.36 19.05 15.87
C SER A 18 13.14 17.88 15.26
N PHE A 19 12.80 16.64 15.53
CA PHE A 19 13.50 15.49 14.96
C PHE A 19 12.56 14.54 14.17
N LEU A 20 11.90 15.07 13.15
CA LEU A 20 11.45 14.25 12.04
C LEU A 20 12.30 14.63 10.82
N ASN A 21 13.53 14.12 10.80
CA ASN A 21 14.37 14.17 9.62
C ASN A 21 13.64 13.51 8.46
N SER A 22 13.45 14.28 7.41
CA SER A 22 13.05 13.82 6.08
C SER A 22 14.08 12.79 5.60
N GLN A 23 13.77 11.50 5.73
CA GLN A 23 14.47 10.48 4.95
C GLN A 23 14.16 10.74 3.49
N THR A 24 15.18 11.12 2.74
CA THR A 24 15.12 11.33 1.30
C THR A 24 14.81 10.01 0.59
N ASN A 25 14.21 10.10 -0.59
CA ASN A 25 13.86 8.93 -1.41
C ASN A 25 15.07 8.03 -1.75
N GLU A 26 16.29 8.52 -1.61
CA GLU A 26 17.53 7.80 -1.86
C GLU A 26 17.84 6.74 -0.80
N GLU A 27 17.64 6.99 0.49
CA GLU A 27 17.79 5.98 1.55
C GLU A 27 16.76 4.83 1.41
N PHE A 28 15.61 5.13 0.82
CA PHE A 28 14.57 4.13 0.59
C PHE A 28 14.94 3.15 -0.53
N LEU A 29 15.72 3.58 -1.52
CA LEU A 29 16.22 2.75 -2.64
C LEU A 29 17.47 1.96 -2.25
N ASP A 30 18.33 2.53 -1.40
CA ASP A 30 19.62 1.94 -1.04
C ASP A 30 19.48 0.71 -0.11
N SER A 31 18.36 0.60 0.62
CA SER A 31 18.11 -0.58 1.46
C SER A 31 17.86 -1.88 0.69
N LEU A 32 17.76 -1.83 -0.64
CA LEU A 32 17.64 -3.01 -1.51
C LEU A 32 18.98 -3.46 -2.10
N SER A 33 20.04 -2.63 -2.00
CA SER A 33 21.30 -2.87 -2.73
C SER A 33 22.48 -3.31 -1.86
N SER A 34 22.38 -3.33 -0.54
CA SER A 34 23.53 -3.63 0.30
C SER A 34 23.46 -4.99 0.98
N GLU A 35 24.06 -5.97 0.32
CA GLU A 35 24.86 -7.07 0.87
C GLU A 35 25.48 -7.88 -0.26
N GLU A 36 26.71 -7.53 -0.68
CA GLU A 36 27.54 -8.38 -1.53
C GLU A 36 27.97 -9.64 -0.75
N LYS A 37 27.23 -10.71 -0.93
CA LYS A 37 27.74 -12.09 -0.73
C LYS A 37 27.56 -12.81 -2.07
N GLU A 38 28.62 -13.48 -2.54
CA GLU A 38 28.53 -14.40 -3.67
C GLU A 38 27.40 -15.40 -3.43
N LYS A 39 26.21 -15.09 -3.95
CA LYS A 39 25.01 -15.91 -3.82
C LYS A 39 24.95 -16.85 -5.02
N LYS A 40 25.06 -18.14 -4.79
CA LYS A 40 24.59 -19.16 -5.73
C LYS A 40 23.13 -18.85 -6.04
N SER A 41 22.81 -18.64 -7.31
CA SER A 41 21.44 -18.41 -7.78
C SER A 41 20.58 -19.64 -7.43
N VAL A 42 19.78 -19.51 -6.39
CA VAL A 42 18.85 -20.55 -5.92
C VAL A 42 17.59 -20.59 -6.80
N LEU A 43 17.38 -19.56 -7.63
CA LEU A 43 16.13 -19.36 -8.35
C LEU A 43 15.97 -20.21 -9.62
N LEU A 44 17.07 -20.65 -10.26
CA LEU A 44 16.97 -21.32 -11.57
C LEU A 44 16.22 -22.66 -11.52
N ASP A 45 16.24 -23.33 -10.37
CA ASP A 45 15.64 -24.68 -10.25
C ASP A 45 14.15 -24.68 -9.84
N ASN A 46 13.63 -23.55 -9.32
CA ASN A 46 12.30 -23.52 -8.71
C ASN A 46 11.34 -22.45 -9.28
N VAL A 47 11.79 -21.58 -10.19
CA VAL A 47 10.94 -20.56 -10.82
C VAL A 47 10.33 -21.11 -12.09
N LYS A 48 9.00 -21.18 -12.16
CA LYS A 48 8.28 -21.42 -13.40
C LYS A 48 7.96 -20.10 -14.05
N TYR A 49 8.21 -19.96 -15.34
CA TYR A 49 7.90 -18.76 -16.10
C TYR A 49 7.32 -19.10 -17.46
N ASP A 50 6.40 -18.27 -17.93
CA ASP A 50 5.70 -18.41 -19.20
C ASP A 50 5.40 -17.03 -19.80
N ALA A 51 5.24 -16.97 -21.12
CA ALA A 51 4.84 -15.75 -21.82
C ALA A 51 4.17 -16.10 -23.15
N SER A 52 3.18 -15.29 -23.56
CA SER A 52 2.43 -15.56 -24.79
C SER A 52 3.15 -15.17 -26.07
N ASP A 53 4.08 -14.20 -26.01
CA ASP A 53 4.78 -13.70 -27.20
C ASP A 53 6.21 -14.20 -27.25
N SER A 54 7.09 -13.72 -26.39
CA SER A 54 8.50 -14.08 -26.44
C SER A 54 9.17 -14.15 -25.07
N ILE A 55 10.14 -15.05 -24.99
CA ILE A 55 11.04 -15.23 -23.84
C ILE A 55 12.45 -14.98 -24.32
N ILE A 56 13.09 -13.92 -23.84
CA ILE A 56 14.46 -13.55 -24.18
C ILE A 56 15.37 -13.85 -23.00
N ILE A 57 16.37 -14.74 -23.24
CA ILE A 57 17.36 -15.08 -22.21
C ILE A 57 18.66 -14.38 -22.56
N ASP A 58 19.06 -13.39 -21.78
CA ASP A 58 20.33 -12.69 -21.88
C ASP A 58 21.32 -13.24 -20.85
N GLN A 59 22.13 -14.19 -21.27
CA GLN A 59 23.11 -14.82 -20.40
C GLN A 59 24.24 -13.86 -19.99
N LYS A 60 24.54 -12.85 -20.80
CA LYS A 60 25.60 -11.88 -20.51
C LYS A 60 25.23 -10.97 -19.35
N ASN A 61 23.96 -10.56 -19.28
CA ASN A 61 23.44 -9.67 -18.27
C ASN A 61 22.67 -10.42 -17.17
N ASN A 62 22.64 -11.77 -17.22
CA ASN A 62 21.92 -12.62 -16.27
C ASN A 62 20.42 -12.30 -16.16
N LYS A 63 19.76 -12.00 -17.28
CA LYS A 63 18.35 -11.59 -17.32
C LYS A 63 17.51 -12.49 -18.21
N ILE A 64 16.27 -12.72 -17.76
CA ILE A 64 15.20 -13.33 -18.55
C ILE A 64 14.11 -12.30 -18.70
N THR A 65 13.73 -11.97 -19.93
CA THR A 65 12.65 -11.02 -20.20
C THR A 65 11.50 -11.76 -20.87
N LEU A 66 10.31 -11.60 -20.29
CA LEU A 66 9.06 -12.22 -20.71
C LEU A 66 8.12 -11.14 -21.25
N TYR A 67 7.57 -11.36 -22.45
CA TYR A 67 6.72 -10.39 -23.12
C TYR A 67 5.33 -10.96 -23.34
N ASN A 68 4.33 -10.16 -23.06
CA ASN A 68 2.90 -10.39 -23.31
C ASN A 68 2.32 -11.56 -22.51
N ASN A 69 1.36 -11.25 -21.64
CA ASN A 69 0.79 -12.19 -20.67
C ASN A 69 1.85 -12.99 -19.92
N ALA A 70 2.93 -12.29 -19.57
CA ALA A 70 4.03 -12.90 -18.84
C ALA A 70 3.59 -13.36 -17.47
N LYS A 71 4.05 -14.55 -17.07
CA LYS A 71 3.74 -15.16 -15.78
C LYS A 71 4.98 -15.71 -15.13
N ILE A 72 5.12 -15.51 -13.83
CA ILE A 72 6.12 -16.15 -12.97
C ILE A 72 5.42 -16.76 -11.76
N GLU A 73 5.81 -18.01 -11.45
CA GLU A 73 5.38 -18.71 -10.24
C GLU A 73 6.61 -19.13 -9.44
N TYR A 74 6.60 -18.83 -8.15
CA TYR A 74 7.64 -19.23 -7.21
C TYR A 74 7.03 -19.45 -5.82
N GLY A 75 6.97 -20.73 -5.38
CA GLY A 75 6.32 -21.09 -4.13
C GLY A 75 4.84 -20.69 -4.11
N ASP A 76 4.48 -19.81 -3.18
CA ASP A 76 3.14 -19.23 -3.02
C ASP A 76 2.95 -17.89 -3.79
N ILE A 77 3.98 -17.46 -4.52
CA ILE A 77 3.97 -16.22 -5.29
C ILE A 77 3.58 -16.49 -6.73
N GLU A 78 2.60 -15.73 -7.21
CA GLU A 78 2.21 -15.65 -8.61
C GLU A 78 2.29 -14.18 -9.06
N LEU A 79 3.04 -13.91 -10.11
CA LEU A 79 3.17 -12.59 -10.73
C LEU A 79 2.81 -12.69 -12.20
N THR A 80 1.77 -11.97 -12.61
CA THR A 80 1.37 -11.83 -14.02
C THR A 80 1.50 -10.38 -14.47
N SER A 81 1.91 -10.15 -15.71
CA SER A 81 2.12 -8.79 -16.24
C SER A 81 2.28 -8.79 -17.76
N GLY A 82 2.24 -7.61 -18.37
CA GLY A 82 2.60 -7.44 -19.78
C GLY A 82 4.09 -7.63 -20.05
N LEU A 83 4.92 -7.18 -19.13
CA LEU A 83 6.39 -7.30 -19.20
C LEU A 83 6.92 -7.74 -17.84
N ILE A 84 7.74 -8.81 -17.85
CA ILE A 84 8.46 -9.25 -16.67
C ILE A 84 9.94 -9.40 -16.99
N ILE A 85 10.80 -8.85 -16.16
CA ILE A 85 12.25 -8.97 -16.24
C ILE A 85 12.73 -9.65 -14.96
N LEU A 86 13.30 -10.84 -15.09
CA LEU A 86 13.91 -11.58 -14.00
C LEU A 86 15.45 -11.46 -14.10
N ASP A 87 16.05 -10.86 -13.09
CA ASP A 87 17.50 -10.88 -12.89
C ASP A 87 17.84 -12.04 -11.96
N TYR A 88 18.38 -13.11 -12.55
CA TYR A 88 18.65 -14.33 -11.78
C TYR A 88 19.98 -14.30 -11.02
N LYS A 89 20.82 -13.27 -11.23
CA LYS A 89 22.01 -13.04 -10.43
C LYS A 89 21.65 -12.35 -9.11
N GLU A 90 20.82 -11.31 -9.20
CA GLU A 90 20.38 -10.53 -8.04
C GLU A 90 19.12 -11.09 -7.37
N ASN A 91 18.51 -12.13 -7.95
CA ASN A 91 17.24 -12.73 -7.52
C ASN A 91 16.09 -11.70 -7.43
N ILE A 92 16.06 -10.79 -8.41
CA ILE A 92 15.08 -9.70 -8.48
C ILE A 92 14.19 -9.88 -9.70
N VAL A 93 12.87 -9.74 -9.49
CA VAL A 93 11.91 -9.61 -10.57
C VAL A 93 11.39 -8.18 -10.63
N THR A 94 11.26 -7.66 -11.84
CA THR A 94 10.60 -6.39 -12.13
C THR A 94 9.48 -6.65 -13.11
N ALA A 95 8.26 -6.22 -12.77
CA ALA A 95 7.11 -6.34 -13.66
C ALA A 95 6.46 -4.99 -13.91
N GLY A 96 5.94 -4.80 -15.12
CA GLY A 96 5.31 -3.58 -15.55
C GLY A 96 4.36 -3.80 -16.72
N ARG A 97 3.65 -2.76 -17.09
CA ARG A 97 2.73 -2.76 -18.24
C ARG A 97 3.52 -2.86 -19.54
N ILE A 98 2.89 -3.37 -20.57
CA ILE A 98 3.40 -3.36 -21.94
C ILE A 98 2.65 -2.33 -22.78
N ALA A 99 3.35 -1.63 -23.66
CA ALA A 99 2.75 -0.74 -24.63
C ALA A 99 2.34 -1.53 -25.89
N ASP A 100 1.14 -1.29 -26.39
CA ASP A 100 0.71 -1.78 -27.69
C ASP A 100 1.34 -0.99 -28.84
N SER A 101 1.00 -1.33 -30.08
CA SER A 101 1.48 -0.64 -31.29
C SER A 101 1.11 0.84 -31.36
N ASN A 102 0.10 1.29 -30.59
CA ASN A 102 -0.37 2.67 -30.50
C ASN A 102 0.24 3.41 -29.30
N GLY A 103 1.09 2.74 -28.51
CA GLY A 103 1.68 3.30 -27.29
C GLY A 103 0.77 3.26 -26.07
N ILE A 104 -0.39 2.59 -26.15
CA ILE A 104 -1.30 2.44 -25.03
C ILE A 104 -0.78 1.35 -24.10
N LEU A 105 -0.60 1.71 -22.82
CA LEU A 105 -0.13 0.77 -21.81
C LEU A 105 -1.27 -0.13 -21.35
N SER A 106 -1.04 -1.43 -21.42
CA SER A 106 -2.00 -2.48 -21.04
C SER A 106 -1.34 -3.57 -20.19
N GLN A 107 -2.12 -4.55 -19.76
CA GLN A 107 -1.66 -5.71 -18.99
C GLN A 107 -0.95 -5.31 -17.70
N TYR A 108 -1.73 -4.72 -16.81
CA TYR A 108 -1.25 -4.35 -15.47
C TYR A 108 -0.69 -5.57 -14.73
N PRO A 109 0.38 -5.37 -13.97
CA PRO A 109 0.86 -6.42 -13.07
C PRO A 109 -0.22 -6.82 -12.07
N THR A 110 -0.27 -8.11 -11.79
CA THR A 110 -1.03 -8.67 -10.65
C THR A 110 -0.07 -9.51 -9.84
N PHE A 111 0.16 -9.11 -8.61
CA PHE A 111 0.98 -9.85 -7.65
C PHE A 111 0.10 -10.52 -6.63
N LYS A 112 0.23 -11.84 -6.50
CA LYS A 112 -0.47 -12.65 -5.52
C LYS A 112 0.53 -13.34 -4.62
N GLN A 113 0.29 -13.32 -3.33
CA GLN A 113 1.04 -14.11 -2.35
C GLN A 113 0.09 -14.60 -1.27
N GLY A 114 -0.10 -15.92 -1.18
CA GLY A 114 -1.13 -16.49 -0.33
C GLY A 114 -2.52 -15.94 -0.68
N GLY A 115 -3.22 -15.37 0.30
CA GLY A 115 -4.52 -14.71 0.10
C GLY A 115 -4.47 -13.24 -0.35
N ASN A 116 -3.27 -12.64 -0.40
CA ASN A 116 -3.13 -11.23 -0.71
C ASN A 116 -2.98 -10.99 -2.21
N VAL A 117 -3.76 -10.07 -2.76
CA VAL A 117 -3.71 -9.67 -4.17
C VAL A 117 -3.47 -8.16 -4.25
N VAL A 118 -2.46 -7.78 -5.04
CA VAL A 118 -2.11 -6.38 -5.28
C VAL A 118 -2.01 -6.14 -6.78
N ASN A 119 -2.64 -5.08 -7.27
CA ASN A 119 -2.63 -4.66 -8.66
C ASN A 119 -1.88 -3.32 -8.80
N PRO A 120 -0.58 -3.34 -9.07
CA PRO A 120 0.22 -2.13 -9.24
C PRO A 120 0.34 -1.71 -10.70
N ASP A 121 0.92 -0.51 -10.91
CA ASP A 121 1.44 -0.11 -12.22
C ASP A 121 2.76 -0.81 -12.53
N SER A 122 3.59 -0.97 -11.50
CA SER A 122 4.84 -1.74 -11.58
C SER A 122 5.25 -2.26 -10.20
N ILE A 123 6.03 -3.33 -10.20
CA ILE A 123 6.56 -3.95 -8.98
C ILE A 123 8.01 -4.37 -9.21
N LYS A 124 8.82 -4.19 -8.17
CA LYS A 124 10.16 -4.77 -8.05
C LYS A 124 10.18 -5.63 -6.78
N TYR A 125 10.39 -6.92 -6.94
CA TYR A 125 10.40 -7.90 -5.85
C TYR A 125 11.74 -8.61 -5.79
N ASN A 126 12.26 -8.80 -4.60
CA ASN A 126 13.48 -9.56 -4.35
C ASN A 126 13.12 -10.87 -3.64
N PHE A 127 13.45 -11.99 -4.26
CA PHE A 127 13.11 -13.33 -3.75
C PHE A 127 13.93 -13.75 -2.53
N ASP A 128 15.15 -13.22 -2.36
CA ASP A 128 16.02 -13.60 -1.24
C ASP A 128 15.53 -13.06 0.10
N ASN A 129 15.11 -11.79 0.11
CA ASN A 129 14.70 -11.11 1.32
C ASN A 129 13.19 -10.85 1.39
N GLN A 130 12.44 -11.27 0.35
CA GLN A 130 10.99 -11.17 0.21
C GLN A 130 10.47 -9.72 0.31
N LYS A 131 11.33 -8.73 0.03
CA LYS A 131 10.97 -7.32 0.01
C LYS A 131 10.51 -6.90 -1.37
N ALA A 132 9.57 -5.95 -1.40
CA ALA A 132 9.13 -5.36 -2.66
C ALA A 132 8.98 -3.84 -2.57
N LEU A 133 9.16 -3.20 -3.72
CA LEU A 133 8.69 -1.84 -3.99
C LEU A 133 7.60 -1.94 -5.05
N ILE A 134 6.46 -1.32 -4.77
CA ILE A 134 5.23 -1.46 -5.53
C ILE A 134 4.72 -0.05 -5.80
N TRP A 135 4.64 0.34 -7.07
CA TRP A 135 4.20 1.67 -7.48
C TRP A 135 2.74 1.67 -7.89
N ASN A 136 2.02 2.68 -7.42
CA ASN A 136 0.59 2.88 -7.68
C ASN A 136 -0.22 1.60 -7.39
N SER A 137 0.02 1.04 -6.20
CA SER A 137 -0.64 -0.20 -5.78
C SER A 137 -2.12 0.03 -5.50
N LYS A 138 -2.93 -0.92 -5.95
CA LYS A 138 -4.35 -1.03 -5.66
C LYS A 138 -4.57 -2.38 -4.99
N SER A 139 -5.20 -2.38 -3.84
CA SER A 139 -5.54 -3.60 -3.09
C SER A 139 -6.83 -3.41 -2.33
N GLU A 140 -7.52 -4.51 -2.10
CA GLU A 140 -8.67 -4.57 -1.22
C GLU A 140 -8.31 -5.41 0.01
N GLU A 141 -8.62 -4.89 1.17
CA GLU A 141 -8.38 -5.55 2.45
C GLU A 141 -9.64 -5.47 3.30
N ASN A 142 -10.33 -6.61 3.44
CA ASN A 142 -11.57 -6.73 4.23
C ASN A 142 -12.63 -5.65 3.93
N GLY A 143 -12.90 -5.42 2.65
CA GLY A 143 -13.87 -4.41 2.19
C GLY A 143 -13.37 -2.97 2.22
N MET A 144 -12.10 -2.76 2.57
CA MET A 144 -11.44 -1.46 2.40
C MET A 144 -10.62 -1.45 1.13
N ASN A 145 -10.89 -0.50 0.26
CA ASN A 145 -10.07 -0.21 -0.91
C ASN A 145 -8.90 0.69 -0.53
N ILE A 146 -7.68 0.24 -0.85
CA ILE A 146 -6.45 0.91 -0.51
C ILE A 146 -5.68 1.22 -1.79
N LEU A 147 -5.43 2.49 -2.05
CA LEU A 147 -4.51 2.96 -3.07
C LEU A 147 -3.27 3.51 -2.40
N SER A 148 -2.10 3.30 -3.00
CA SER A 148 -0.87 3.92 -2.54
C SER A 148 0.04 4.24 -3.72
N SER A 149 0.61 5.45 -3.74
CA SER A 149 1.58 5.82 -4.78
C SER A 149 2.84 4.98 -4.70
N LEU A 150 3.25 4.62 -3.49
CA LEU A 150 4.38 3.73 -3.26
C LEU A 150 4.11 2.86 -2.05
N THR A 151 4.19 1.55 -2.24
CA THR A 151 4.10 0.56 -1.17
C THR A 151 5.42 -0.19 -1.06
N LYS A 152 5.97 -0.25 0.14
CA LYS A 152 7.13 -1.08 0.48
C LYS A 152 6.68 -2.28 1.28
N LYS A 153 6.79 -3.47 0.70
CA LYS A 153 6.68 -4.73 1.44
C LYS A 153 7.98 -4.96 2.19
N GLN A 154 7.93 -5.02 3.50
CA GLN A 154 9.10 -5.26 4.34
C GLN A 154 9.30 -6.75 4.61
N ASN A 155 8.18 -7.46 4.80
CA ASN A 155 8.05 -8.90 4.95
C ASN A 155 6.59 -9.29 4.68
N ASP A 156 6.21 -10.54 4.90
CA ASP A 156 4.85 -11.02 4.63
C ASP A 156 3.79 -10.40 5.54
N SER A 157 4.20 -9.82 6.65
CA SER A 157 3.27 -9.28 7.66
C SER A 157 3.25 -7.76 7.74
N VAL A 158 4.12 -7.03 6.99
CA VAL A 158 4.20 -5.57 7.13
C VAL A 158 4.43 -4.90 5.78
N TYR A 159 3.52 -3.98 5.44
CA TYR A 159 3.62 -3.11 4.30
C TYR A 159 3.61 -1.65 4.75
N TYR A 160 4.50 -0.84 4.22
CA TYR A 160 4.53 0.61 4.43
C TYR A 160 3.96 1.30 3.20
N LEU A 161 2.99 2.17 3.43
CA LEU A 161 2.29 2.93 2.41
C LEU A 161 2.75 4.38 2.43
N LYS A 162 2.91 4.96 1.25
CA LYS A 162 3.20 6.38 1.07
C LYS A 162 2.19 7.00 0.12
N ASP A 163 1.66 8.17 0.51
CA ASP A 163 0.69 8.96 -0.26
C ASP A 163 -0.47 8.09 -0.77
N GLY A 164 -1.25 7.58 0.17
CA GLY A 164 -2.35 6.65 -0.10
C GLY A 164 -3.73 7.27 0.08
N LYS A 165 -4.71 6.52 -0.40
CA LYS A 165 -6.15 6.75 -0.17
C LYS A 165 -6.74 5.47 0.38
N VAL A 166 -7.60 5.59 1.38
CA VAL A 166 -8.34 4.47 1.97
C VAL A 166 -9.82 4.82 1.96
N THR A 167 -10.66 3.93 1.45
CA THR A 167 -12.12 4.09 1.46
C THR A 167 -12.81 2.75 1.64
N THR A 168 -14.04 2.81 2.18
CA THR A 168 -14.99 1.69 2.17
C THR A 168 -16.20 2.00 1.28
N GLY A 169 -16.27 3.20 0.72
CA GLY A 169 -17.34 3.66 -0.16
C GLY A 169 -16.86 3.78 -1.60
N GLY A 170 -17.49 3.01 -2.51
CA GLY A 170 -17.15 3.04 -3.92
C GLY A 170 -15.88 2.28 -4.28
N ASN A 171 -15.68 2.11 -5.57
CA ASN A 171 -14.56 1.37 -6.14
C ASN A 171 -13.43 2.35 -6.50
N LEU A 172 -12.37 2.39 -5.70
CA LEU A 172 -11.13 3.08 -6.08
C LEU A 172 -10.37 2.32 -7.19
N MET A 173 -10.83 1.11 -7.54
CA MET A 173 -10.18 0.22 -8.51
C MET A 173 -10.81 0.31 -9.91
N GLY A 174 -11.95 1.00 -10.05
CA GLY A 174 -12.65 1.17 -11.32
C GLY A 174 -11.94 2.13 -12.29
N ASP A 175 -12.42 2.13 -13.53
CA ASP A 175 -12.11 3.16 -14.53
C ASP A 175 -12.42 4.54 -13.95
N GLU A 176 -11.79 5.58 -14.50
CA GLU A 176 -11.85 6.98 -14.04
C GLU A 176 -13.28 7.56 -13.84
N THR A 177 -14.32 6.78 -14.19
CA THR A 177 -15.73 7.16 -14.11
C THR A 177 -16.40 6.89 -12.77
N GLU A 178 -15.83 6.04 -11.90
CA GLU A 178 -16.35 5.78 -10.55
C GLU A 178 -15.38 6.29 -9.49
N GLU A 179 -15.35 7.60 -9.30
CA GLU A 179 -14.65 8.20 -8.16
C GLU A 179 -15.35 7.80 -6.86
N ALA A 180 -14.55 7.40 -5.87
CA ALA A 180 -15.09 7.15 -4.53
C ALA A 180 -15.75 8.42 -3.99
N ASP A 181 -16.96 8.29 -3.44
CA ASP A 181 -17.68 9.41 -2.83
C ASP A 181 -16.89 10.08 -1.73
N TYR A 182 -16.07 9.30 -1.02
CA TYR A 182 -15.16 9.80 -0.01
C TYR A 182 -13.93 8.90 0.13
N PHE A 183 -12.85 9.46 0.63
CA PHE A 183 -11.65 8.72 1.01
C PHE A 183 -10.86 9.45 2.10
N PHE A 184 -10.13 8.67 2.87
CA PHE A 184 -9.10 9.19 3.75
C PHE A 184 -7.78 9.25 3.00
N LYS A 185 -7.24 10.45 2.83
CA LYS A 185 -5.90 10.67 2.28
C LYS A 185 -4.87 10.52 3.39
N ILE A 186 -3.94 9.59 3.21
CA ILE A 186 -2.87 9.28 4.16
C ILE A 186 -1.52 9.65 3.57
N ARG A 187 -0.64 10.23 4.34
CA ARG A 187 0.75 10.50 3.92
C ARG A 187 1.63 9.27 4.07
N LYS A 188 1.56 8.64 5.22
CA LYS A 188 2.31 7.43 5.55
C LYS A 188 1.40 6.50 6.32
N GLY A 189 1.48 5.22 6.02
CA GLY A 189 0.73 4.20 6.72
C GLY A 189 1.54 2.92 6.87
N LYS A 190 1.14 2.11 7.82
CA LYS A 190 1.60 0.74 8.01
C LYS A 190 0.38 -0.16 7.91
N LEU A 191 0.39 -1.05 6.94
CA LEU A 191 -0.61 -2.08 6.77
C LEU A 191 -0.04 -3.41 7.26
N VAL A 192 -0.82 -4.10 8.06
CA VAL A 192 -0.60 -5.51 8.45
C VAL A 192 -1.70 -6.30 7.76
N PRO A 193 -1.42 -7.13 6.74
CA PRO A 193 -2.42 -7.91 6.02
C PRO A 193 -3.23 -8.79 6.97
N GLY A 194 -4.56 -8.83 6.78
CA GLY A 194 -5.47 -9.49 7.70
C GLY A 194 -5.57 -8.85 9.08
N GLY A 195 -4.94 -7.70 9.29
CA GLY A 195 -4.90 -6.95 10.54
C GLY A 195 -5.33 -5.50 10.35
N ASN A 196 -4.53 -4.57 10.80
CA ASN A 196 -4.91 -3.16 10.94
C ASN A 196 -4.08 -2.25 10.03
N ILE A 197 -4.68 -1.12 9.63
CA ILE A 197 -3.96 -0.03 8.97
C ILE A 197 -3.73 1.07 10.00
N ILE A 198 -2.47 1.35 10.31
CA ILE A 198 -2.07 2.44 11.19
C ILE A 198 -1.52 3.55 10.30
N THR A 199 -2.05 4.75 10.41
CA THR A 199 -1.64 5.88 9.59
C THR A 199 -1.10 7.02 10.44
N GLY A 200 -0.23 7.83 9.83
CA GLY A 200 0.08 9.15 10.34
C GLY A 200 -1.03 10.14 10.00
N PHE A 201 -0.64 11.39 9.74
CA PHE A 201 -1.62 12.44 9.45
C PHE A 201 -2.54 12.06 8.29
N THR A 202 -3.84 12.18 8.53
CA THR A 202 -4.92 11.68 7.67
C THR A 202 -5.99 12.73 7.54
N ASN A 203 -6.41 13.04 6.31
CA ASN A 203 -7.50 13.97 6.03
C ASN A 203 -8.64 13.26 5.31
N LEU A 204 -9.88 13.60 5.67
CA LEU A 204 -11.07 13.17 4.96
C LEU A 204 -11.29 14.06 3.73
N PHE A 205 -11.50 13.43 2.59
CA PHE A 205 -11.93 14.04 1.33
C PHE A 205 -13.31 13.52 0.93
N VAL A 206 -14.16 14.39 0.43
CA VAL A 206 -15.47 14.06 -0.12
C VAL A 206 -15.52 14.58 -1.55
N LYS A 207 -15.75 13.70 -2.51
CA LYS A 207 -15.71 14.02 -3.95
C LYS A 207 -14.47 14.85 -4.34
N ASN A 208 -13.30 14.39 -3.91
CA ASN A 208 -12.00 15.05 -4.11
C ASN A 208 -11.84 16.44 -3.44
N VAL A 209 -12.83 16.91 -2.67
CA VAL A 209 -12.73 18.17 -1.92
C VAL A 209 -12.23 17.88 -0.50
N PRO A 210 -11.15 18.55 -0.04
CA PRO A 210 -10.68 18.37 1.32
C PRO A 210 -11.69 18.92 2.32
N THR A 211 -12.00 18.14 3.33
CA THR A 211 -12.80 18.60 4.47
C THR A 211 -11.91 19.13 5.59
N PRO A 212 -12.45 19.88 6.55
CA PRO A 212 -11.70 20.30 7.75
C PRO A 212 -11.42 19.14 8.73
N VAL A 213 -11.87 17.93 8.42
CA VAL A 213 -11.63 16.74 9.25
C VAL A 213 -10.24 16.22 9.00
N GLY A 214 -9.31 16.50 9.90
CA GLY A 214 -7.93 15.99 9.88
C GLY A 214 -7.61 15.29 11.20
N LEU A 215 -6.98 14.12 11.10
CA LEU A 215 -6.54 13.34 12.23
C LEU A 215 -5.00 13.29 12.24
N PRO A 216 -4.33 13.55 13.37
CA PRO A 216 -2.88 13.46 13.47
C PRO A 216 -2.38 12.02 13.28
N PHE A 217 -3.21 11.04 13.60
CA PHE A 217 -3.04 9.62 13.32
C PHE A 217 -4.43 8.98 13.20
N ALA A 218 -4.52 7.87 12.47
CA ALA A 218 -5.73 7.07 12.39
C ALA A 218 -5.40 5.56 12.45
N TYR A 219 -6.36 4.81 12.93
CA TYR A 219 -6.33 3.36 13.02
C TYR A 219 -7.56 2.81 12.35
N PHE A 220 -7.36 2.01 11.30
CA PHE A 220 -8.44 1.37 10.56
C PHE A 220 -8.35 -0.14 10.82
N PRO A 221 -9.27 -0.72 11.60
CA PRO A 221 -9.32 -2.15 11.82
C PRO A 221 -9.78 -2.85 10.54
N SER A 222 -9.02 -3.85 10.09
CA SER A 222 -9.37 -4.63 8.92
C SER A 222 -10.06 -5.96 9.25
N GLN A 223 -10.14 -6.33 10.52
CA GLN A 223 -10.90 -7.50 10.97
C GLN A 223 -12.09 -7.09 11.81
N GLN A 224 -13.17 -7.87 11.76
CA GLN A 224 -14.32 -7.75 12.66
C GLN A 224 -13.99 -8.29 14.07
N THR A 225 -12.79 -8.02 14.56
CA THR A 225 -12.45 -8.26 15.96
C THR A 225 -13.00 -7.13 16.81
N LYS A 226 -13.34 -7.40 18.06
CA LYS A 226 -13.76 -6.37 19.03
C LYS A 226 -12.58 -5.48 19.43
N ASP A 227 -11.84 -4.95 18.45
CA ASP A 227 -10.74 -4.03 18.68
C ASP A 227 -11.25 -2.60 18.64
N SER A 228 -10.68 -1.75 19.48
CA SER A 228 -10.99 -0.32 19.43
C SER A 228 -10.53 0.29 18.11
N GLY A 229 -11.37 1.11 17.50
CA GLY A 229 -11.04 1.71 16.22
C GLY A 229 -12.01 2.80 15.79
N PHE A 230 -11.63 3.51 14.73
CA PHE A 230 -12.46 4.54 14.13
C PHE A 230 -13.49 3.89 13.20
N ILE A 231 -14.78 4.17 13.46
CA ILE A 231 -15.87 3.75 12.58
C ILE A 231 -15.94 4.76 11.45
N ILE A 232 -15.69 4.27 10.23
CA ILE A 232 -15.72 5.11 9.03
C ILE A 232 -17.18 5.51 8.77
N PRO A 233 -17.48 6.82 8.69
CA PRO A 233 -18.85 7.27 8.46
C PRO A 233 -19.33 6.94 7.06
N ASN A 234 -20.62 6.66 6.93
CA ASN A 234 -21.30 6.62 5.66
C ASN A 234 -21.65 8.03 5.21
N ILE A 235 -21.42 8.33 3.93
CA ILE A 235 -21.84 9.59 3.33
C ILE A 235 -23.20 9.35 2.68
N ASN A 236 -24.19 10.11 3.15
CA ASN A 236 -25.51 10.13 2.54
C ASN A 236 -25.78 11.50 1.91
N GLU A 237 -26.27 11.48 0.69
CA GLU A 237 -26.76 12.66 -0.02
C GLU A 237 -28.29 12.73 0.07
N SER A 238 -28.80 13.89 0.45
CA SER A 238 -30.24 14.17 0.46
C SER A 238 -30.49 15.48 -0.26
N ASN A 239 -31.45 15.48 -1.17
CA ASN A 239 -31.88 16.68 -1.91
C ASN A 239 -32.35 17.82 -0.98
N GLN A 240 -32.75 17.52 0.24
CA GLN A 240 -33.24 18.52 1.21
C GLN A 240 -32.17 19.02 2.17
N ARG A 241 -31.15 18.21 2.48
CA ARG A 241 -30.14 18.50 3.50
C ARG A 241 -28.70 18.53 2.96
N GLY A 242 -28.48 18.17 1.68
CA GLY A 242 -27.16 18.02 1.09
C GLY A 242 -26.42 16.77 1.61
N TYR A 243 -25.11 16.85 1.69
CA TYR A 243 -24.27 15.76 2.16
C TYR A 243 -24.29 15.69 3.69
N SER A 244 -24.42 14.47 4.22
CA SER A 244 -24.34 14.17 5.64
C SER A 244 -23.42 12.99 5.91
N LEU A 245 -22.64 13.08 6.99
CA LEU A 245 -21.86 11.96 7.53
C LEU A 245 -22.71 11.27 8.60
N GLN A 246 -22.94 9.97 8.43
CA GLN A 246 -23.77 9.18 9.34
C GLN A 246 -23.04 7.91 9.76
N ASN A 247 -23.34 7.41 10.96
CA ASN A 247 -22.80 6.17 11.50
C ASN A 247 -21.26 6.13 11.60
N GLY A 248 -20.62 7.30 11.68
CA GLY A 248 -19.20 7.41 12.01
C GLY A 248 -18.99 7.57 13.50
N GLY A 249 -17.78 7.29 13.97
CA GLY A 249 -17.47 7.45 15.38
C GLY A 249 -16.21 6.71 15.80
N PHE A 250 -16.08 6.49 17.07
CA PHE A 250 -15.00 5.69 17.65
C PHE A 250 -15.61 4.53 18.46
N TYR A 251 -15.18 3.31 18.16
CA TYR A 251 -15.57 2.10 18.86
C TYR A 251 -14.51 1.73 19.88
N LEU A 252 -14.92 1.52 21.12
CA LEU A 252 -14.08 1.12 22.24
C LEU A 252 -14.69 -0.09 22.96
N PRO A 253 -14.19 -1.30 22.77
CA PRO A 253 -14.60 -2.45 23.57
C PRO A 253 -14.01 -2.32 24.97
N LEU A 254 -14.87 -2.24 25.98
CA LEU A 254 -14.49 -2.15 27.39
C LEU A 254 -14.38 -3.53 28.02
N SER A 255 -15.17 -4.49 27.55
CA SER A 255 -15.15 -5.89 27.99
C SER A 255 -15.79 -6.81 26.94
N GLU A 256 -15.83 -8.12 27.20
CA GLU A 256 -16.54 -9.07 26.31
C GLU A 256 -18.04 -8.75 26.17
N PHE A 257 -18.63 -8.08 27.15
CA PHE A 257 -20.08 -7.78 27.24
C PHE A 257 -20.42 -6.29 27.13
N LEU A 258 -19.43 -5.40 27.09
CA LEU A 258 -19.65 -3.96 27.09
C LEU A 258 -18.74 -3.28 26.08
N ASP A 259 -19.36 -2.49 25.22
CA ASP A 259 -18.67 -1.62 24.28
C ASP A 259 -19.21 -0.18 24.34
N LEU A 260 -18.41 0.76 23.90
CA LEU A 260 -18.74 2.16 23.80
C LEU A 260 -18.53 2.62 22.36
N THR A 261 -19.56 3.19 21.77
CA THR A 261 -19.47 3.90 20.49
C THR A 261 -19.78 5.37 20.71
N VAL A 262 -18.89 6.25 20.26
CA VAL A 262 -19.02 7.71 20.41
C VAL A 262 -19.06 8.36 19.03
#